data_b916926dad193c97c2cd7bfb02a86d22
#
_entry.id   b916926dad193c97c2cd7bfb02a86d22
#
_cell.length_a   1.000
_cell.length_b   1.000
_cell.length_c   1.000
_cell.angle_alpha   90.00
_cell.angle_beta   90.00
_cell.angle_gamma   90.00
#
_symmetry.space_group_name_H-M   'P 1'
#
loop_
_entity.id
_entity.type
_entity.pdbx_description
1 polymer ?
#
loop_
_entity_poly.entity_id
_entity_poly.type
_entity_poly.pdbx_seq_one_letter_code
_entity_poly.pdbx_strand_id
1 'polypeptide(L)'
;MNLKSSQKSDLVSFFRVVCNLKKIKRSGWIHKSNVLSPESVADHSYSMCMMSMVLSEIIDLDTEHIMKMTNLHDLAESFVGDNMPDKISYEEKVLLEDKAMRKIISKLPSFLRGKYLDIWNEYIDNSTLSAKFVHNMVKLEMALQAKEYEFEGYS
;
A
#
# COMPACT_ATOMS: atom_id res chain seq x y z
N MET A 1 9.87 26.44 -6.09
CA MET A 1 10.26 26.23 -4.66
C MET A 1 11.54 25.39 -4.62
N ASN A 2 12.64 25.93 -4.11
CA ASN A 2 13.91 25.21 -4.04
C ASN A 2 14.03 24.45 -2.72
N LEU A 3 14.13 23.12 -2.78
CA LEU A 3 14.39 22.28 -1.60
C LEU A 3 15.82 22.45 -1.12
N LYS A 4 16.02 22.53 0.21
CA LYS A 4 17.33 22.50 0.85
C LYS A 4 18.03 21.14 0.63
N SER A 5 19.35 21.08 0.74
CA SER A 5 20.13 19.85 0.52
C SER A 5 19.65 18.69 1.43
N SER A 6 19.39 18.97 2.71
CA SER A 6 18.84 17.98 3.64
C SER A 6 17.47 17.44 3.19
N GLN A 7 16.58 18.32 2.71
CA GLN A 7 15.25 17.91 2.20
C GLN A 7 15.35 17.04 0.94
N LYS A 8 16.35 17.30 0.08
CA LYS A 8 16.62 16.44 -1.09
C LYS A 8 17.10 15.05 -0.66
N SER A 9 17.98 14.96 0.34
CA SER A 9 18.45 13.70 0.91
C SER A 9 17.31 12.89 1.53
N ASP A 10 16.44 13.56 2.30
CA ASP A 10 15.25 12.92 2.90
C ASP A 10 14.29 12.40 1.83
N LEU A 11 14.08 13.18 0.76
CA LEU A 11 13.22 12.76 -0.35
C LEU A 11 13.78 11.56 -1.11
N VAL A 12 15.10 11.51 -1.34
CA VAL A 12 15.76 10.31 -1.90
C VAL A 12 15.56 9.10 -0.99
N SER A 13 15.66 9.32 0.33
CA SER A 13 15.40 8.26 1.32
C SER A 13 13.94 7.78 1.28
N PHE A 14 12.98 8.67 1.07
CA PHE A 14 11.57 8.29 0.84
C PHE A 14 11.41 7.43 -0.41
N PHE A 15 12.02 7.81 -1.54
CA PHE A 15 11.92 7.01 -2.76
C PHE A 15 12.61 5.64 -2.65
N ARG A 16 13.67 5.52 -1.85
CA ARG A 16 14.28 4.21 -1.53
C ARG A 16 13.31 3.30 -0.76
N VAL A 17 12.50 3.87 0.13
CA VAL A 17 11.43 3.13 0.82
C VAL A 17 10.43 2.58 -0.20
N VAL A 18 9.96 3.41 -1.13
CA VAL A 18 9.07 2.98 -2.21
C VAL A 18 9.70 1.85 -3.03
N CYS A 19 10.98 2.01 -3.43
CA CYS A 19 11.68 0.98 -4.19
C CYS A 19 11.85 -0.35 -3.42
N ASN A 20 11.85 -0.32 -2.09
CA ASN A 20 12.00 -1.53 -1.28
C ASN A 20 10.79 -2.47 -1.41
N LEU A 21 9.59 -1.95 -1.70
CA LEU A 21 8.38 -2.76 -1.93
C LEU A 21 8.55 -3.80 -3.05
N LYS A 22 9.43 -3.53 -4.02
CA LYS A 22 9.78 -4.49 -5.10
C LYS A 22 10.44 -5.77 -4.59
N LYS A 23 11.00 -5.75 -3.37
CA LYS A 23 11.72 -6.88 -2.78
C LYS A 23 10.86 -7.66 -1.80
N ILE A 24 9.72 -7.11 -1.40
CA ILE A 24 8.82 -7.71 -0.42
C ILE A 24 7.80 -8.54 -1.17
N LYS A 25 7.82 -9.84 -0.95
CA LYS A 25 6.89 -10.77 -1.56
C LYS A 25 5.61 -10.84 -0.75
N ARG A 26 4.48 -10.97 -1.44
CA ARG A 26 3.16 -11.18 -0.82
C ARG A 26 3.15 -12.55 -0.14
N SER A 27 3.33 -12.55 1.18
CA SER A 27 3.53 -13.74 1.99
C SER A 27 2.33 -14.69 2.00
N GLY A 28 1.13 -14.16 1.82
CA GLY A 28 -0.10 -14.95 1.72
C GLY A 28 -0.05 -16.00 0.62
N TRP A 29 0.46 -15.67 -0.54
CA TRP A 29 0.57 -16.58 -1.68
C TRP A 29 1.58 -17.71 -1.44
N ILE A 30 2.67 -17.41 -0.71
CA ILE A 30 3.67 -18.43 -0.35
C ILE A 30 3.06 -19.44 0.63
N HIS A 31 2.40 -18.93 1.69
CA HIS A 31 2.00 -19.77 2.82
C HIS A 31 0.67 -20.49 2.63
N LYS A 32 -0.27 -19.90 1.85
CA LYS A 32 -1.61 -20.46 1.67
C LYS A 32 -1.78 -21.23 0.36
N SER A 33 -1.07 -20.84 -0.69
CA SER A 33 -1.23 -21.41 -2.03
C SER A 33 0.07 -21.97 -2.61
N ASN A 34 1.15 -22.02 -1.82
CA ASN A 34 2.47 -22.56 -2.21
C ASN A 34 3.02 -21.95 -3.52
N VAL A 35 2.68 -20.70 -3.83
CA VAL A 35 3.20 -20.02 -5.02
C VAL A 35 4.71 -19.81 -4.87
N LEU A 36 5.50 -20.40 -5.76
CA LEU A 36 6.96 -20.38 -5.66
C LEU A 36 7.58 -19.00 -5.89
N SER A 37 7.00 -18.22 -6.79
CA SER A 37 7.46 -16.87 -7.11
C SER A 37 6.29 -15.89 -7.13
N PRO A 38 5.74 -15.53 -5.96
CA PRO A 38 4.59 -14.65 -5.91
C PRO A 38 4.97 -13.21 -6.29
N GLU A 39 3.96 -12.44 -6.61
CA GLU A 39 4.07 -11.00 -6.81
C GLU A 39 4.75 -10.31 -5.63
N SER A 40 5.34 -9.15 -5.87
CA SER A 40 5.80 -8.25 -4.81
C SER A 40 4.66 -7.33 -4.37
N VAL A 41 4.84 -6.69 -3.20
CA VAL A 41 3.92 -5.62 -2.74
C VAL A 41 3.85 -4.48 -3.76
N ALA A 42 4.95 -4.20 -4.48
CA ALA A 42 4.94 -3.19 -5.53
C ALA A 42 4.10 -3.60 -6.76
N ASP A 43 4.12 -4.87 -7.15
CA ASP A 43 3.29 -5.39 -8.25
C ASP A 43 1.81 -5.29 -7.90
N HIS A 44 1.43 -5.75 -6.70
CA HIS A 44 0.10 -5.60 -6.14
C HIS A 44 -0.36 -4.13 -6.11
N SER A 45 0.46 -3.24 -5.56
CA SER A 45 0.12 -1.80 -5.47
C SER A 45 -0.07 -1.17 -6.85
N TYR A 46 0.71 -1.56 -7.85
CA TYR A 46 0.54 -1.07 -9.22
C TYR A 46 -0.79 -1.53 -9.82
N SER A 47 -1.11 -2.83 -9.72
CA SER A 47 -2.38 -3.39 -10.21
C SER A 47 -3.57 -2.70 -9.53
N MET A 48 -3.52 -2.56 -8.20
CA MET A 48 -4.53 -1.83 -7.45
C MET A 48 -4.69 -0.39 -7.91
N CYS A 49 -3.58 0.32 -8.18
CA CYS A 49 -3.60 1.71 -8.61
C CYS A 49 -4.34 1.86 -9.94
N MET A 50 -4.05 0.99 -10.91
CA MET A 50 -4.73 0.98 -12.21
C MET A 50 -6.22 0.68 -12.07
N MET A 51 -6.59 -0.33 -11.29
CA MET A 51 -7.99 -0.68 -11.05
C MET A 51 -8.74 0.44 -10.32
N SER A 52 -8.12 1.02 -9.29
CA SER A 52 -8.70 2.12 -8.52
C SER A 52 -8.93 3.36 -9.37
N MET A 53 -7.99 3.69 -10.24
CA MET A 53 -8.11 4.81 -11.17
C MET A 53 -9.34 4.65 -12.07
N VAL A 54 -9.43 3.53 -12.77
CA VAL A 54 -10.52 3.29 -13.73
C VAL A 54 -11.88 3.21 -13.03
N LEU A 55 -11.97 2.44 -11.94
CA LEU A 55 -13.25 2.22 -11.27
C LEU A 55 -13.75 3.45 -10.52
N SER A 56 -12.86 4.26 -9.94
CA SER A 56 -13.26 5.51 -9.30
C SER A 56 -13.80 6.53 -10.29
N GLU A 57 -13.26 6.60 -11.51
CA GLU A 57 -13.80 7.43 -12.59
C GLU A 57 -15.17 6.95 -13.06
N ILE A 58 -15.38 5.62 -13.18
CA ILE A 58 -16.67 5.05 -13.59
C ILE A 58 -17.79 5.38 -12.59
N ILE A 59 -17.49 5.40 -11.29
CA ILE A 59 -18.48 5.65 -10.25
C ILE A 59 -18.43 7.06 -9.66
N ASP A 60 -17.72 7.98 -10.32
CA ASP A 60 -17.64 9.42 -10.00
C ASP A 60 -17.17 9.72 -8.56
N LEU A 61 -16.10 9.05 -8.14
CA LEU A 61 -15.38 9.35 -6.89
C LEU A 61 -14.17 10.25 -7.15
N ASP A 62 -13.63 10.85 -6.09
CA ASP A 62 -12.37 11.63 -6.15
C ASP A 62 -11.18 10.71 -6.48
N THR A 63 -10.93 10.52 -7.77
CA THR A 63 -9.87 9.65 -8.29
C THR A 63 -8.49 10.08 -7.80
N GLU A 64 -8.19 11.39 -7.71
CA GLU A 64 -6.90 11.86 -7.21
C GLU A 64 -6.67 11.45 -5.75
N HIS A 65 -7.67 11.60 -4.91
CA HIS A 65 -7.61 11.22 -3.51
C HIS A 65 -7.47 9.71 -3.33
N ILE A 66 -8.30 8.94 -4.06
CA ILE A 66 -8.25 7.47 -4.07
C ILE A 66 -6.90 6.94 -4.52
N MET A 67 -6.31 7.48 -5.59
CA MET A 67 -5.00 7.06 -6.06
C MET A 67 -3.90 7.34 -5.04
N LYS A 68 -3.96 8.48 -4.33
CA LYS A 68 -3.02 8.76 -3.23
C LYS A 68 -3.14 7.75 -2.11
N MET A 69 -4.36 7.44 -1.69
CA MET A 69 -4.64 6.45 -0.65
C MET A 69 -4.18 5.06 -1.08
N THR A 70 -4.49 4.64 -2.30
CA THR A 70 -4.07 3.36 -2.87
C THR A 70 -2.53 3.23 -2.91
N ASN A 71 -1.80 4.30 -3.29
CA ASN A 71 -0.34 4.25 -3.29
C ASN A 71 0.28 4.24 -1.88
N LEU A 72 -0.44 4.66 -0.86
CA LEU A 72 0.05 4.70 0.52
C LEU A 72 -0.30 3.43 1.31
N HIS A 73 -1.34 2.69 0.93
CA HIS A 73 -1.96 1.67 1.77
C HIS A 73 -0.98 0.60 2.31
N ASP A 74 -0.06 0.11 1.48
CA ASP A 74 0.93 -0.90 1.84
C ASP A 74 2.36 -0.35 1.96
N LEU A 75 2.55 0.99 1.91
CA LEU A 75 3.89 1.59 1.95
C LEU A 75 4.64 1.27 3.25
N ALA A 76 3.93 1.11 4.36
CA ALA A 76 4.49 0.72 5.65
C ALA A 76 5.19 -0.64 5.60
N GLU A 77 4.76 -1.56 4.74
CA GLU A 77 5.34 -2.89 4.59
C GLU A 77 6.80 -2.87 4.13
N SER A 78 7.25 -1.75 3.55
CA SER A 78 8.67 -1.55 3.24
C SER A 78 9.59 -1.64 4.47
N PHE A 79 9.06 -1.42 5.68
CA PHE A 79 9.77 -1.53 6.96
C PHE A 79 9.37 -2.75 7.77
N VAL A 80 8.09 -3.10 7.75
CA VAL A 80 7.56 -4.17 8.62
C VAL A 80 7.38 -5.50 7.89
N GLY A 81 7.47 -5.49 6.54
CA GLY A 81 7.19 -6.64 5.69
C GLY A 81 5.70 -6.90 5.52
N ASP A 82 5.35 -7.78 4.60
CA ASP A 82 3.98 -8.28 4.43
C ASP A 82 3.70 -9.34 5.52
N ASN A 83 3.09 -8.90 6.62
CA ASN A 83 2.82 -9.73 7.78
C ASN A 83 1.47 -10.44 7.65
N MET A 84 1.51 -11.76 7.85
CA MET A 84 0.32 -12.61 7.86
C MET A 84 -0.52 -12.39 9.11
N PRO A 85 -1.86 -12.42 9.00
CA PRO A 85 -2.78 -12.32 10.15
C PRO A 85 -2.55 -13.39 11.23
N ASP A 86 -1.99 -14.54 10.84
CA ASP A 86 -1.78 -15.67 11.75
C ASP A 86 -0.55 -15.48 12.66
N LYS A 87 0.31 -14.50 12.37
CA LYS A 87 1.57 -14.28 13.10
C LYS A 87 1.51 -13.15 14.11
N ILE A 88 0.65 -12.17 13.88
CA ILE A 88 0.44 -11.02 14.75
C ILE A 88 -1.04 -10.67 14.77
N SER A 89 -1.53 -10.09 15.88
CA SER A 89 -2.92 -9.63 15.93
C SER A 89 -3.14 -8.45 14.97
N TYR A 90 -4.40 -8.21 14.62
CA TYR A 90 -4.77 -7.07 13.78
C TYR A 90 -4.33 -5.74 14.41
N GLU A 91 -4.55 -5.59 15.72
CA GLU A 91 -4.19 -4.39 16.46
C GLU A 91 -2.68 -4.16 16.48
N GLU A 92 -1.89 -5.23 16.67
CA GLU A 92 -0.43 -5.15 16.60
C GLU A 92 0.05 -4.78 15.20
N LYS A 93 -0.55 -5.35 14.16
CA LYS A 93 -0.24 -5.01 12.77
C LYS A 93 -0.49 -3.53 12.52
N VAL A 94 -1.68 -3.02 12.83
CA VAL A 94 -2.04 -1.61 12.65
C VAL A 94 -1.07 -0.69 13.41
N LEU A 95 -0.69 -1.03 14.63
CA LEU A 95 0.25 -0.23 15.42
C LEU A 95 1.65 -0.18 14.80
N LEU A 96 2.15 -1.32 14.31
CA LEU A 96 3.46 -1.40 13.65
C LEU A 96 3.47 -0.62 12.34
N GLU A 97 2.43 -0.76 11.54
CA GLU A 97 2.29 -0.06 10.27
C GLU A 97 2.12 1.45 10.46
N ASP A 98 1.34 1.89 11.44
CA ASP A 98 1.19 3.32 11.75
C ASP A 98 2.53 3.95 12.17
N LYS A 99 3.25 3.28 13.06
CA LYS A 99 4.59 3.72 13.47
C LYS A 99 5.57 3.81 12.29
N ALA A 100 5.55 2.82 11.40
CA ALA A 100 6.37 2.80 10.20
C ALA A 100 5.96 3.91 9.24
N MET A 101 4.66 4.10 8.99
CA MET A 101 4.16 5.13 8.09
C MET A 101 4.51 6.54 8.55
N ARG A 102 4.36 6.85 9.85
CA ARG A 102 4.77 8.15 10.41
C ARG A 102 6.26 8.42 10.18
N LYS A 103 7.11 7.41 10.35
CA LYS A 103 8.54 7.50 10.07
C LYS A 103 8.83 7.71 8.58
N ILE A 104 8.07 7.08 7.69
CA ILE A 104 8.19 7.23 6.24
C ILE A 104 7.78 8.65 5.83
N ILE A 105 6.61 9.10 6.27
CA ILE A 105 6.07 10.43 5.95
C ILE A 105 6.95 11.55 6.52
N SER A 106 7.65 11.33 7.63
CA SER A 106 8.59 12.32 8.18
C SER A 106 9.75 12.67 7.24
N LYS A 107 10.02 11.85 6.22
CA LYS A 107 11.01 12.11 5.18
C LYS A 107 10.51 13.05 4.08
N LEU A 108 9.22 13.28 4.00
CA LEU A 108 8.64 14.23 3.06
C LEU A 108 8.89 15.67 3.50
N PRO A 109 8.90 16.64 2.56
CA PRO A 109 8.87 18.06 2.90
C PRO A 109 7.71 18.39 3.84
N SER A 110 7.92 19.27 4.81
CA SER A 110 6.98 19.58 5.89
C SER A 110 5.57 19.94 5.39
N PHE A 111 5.48 20.65 4.26
CA PHE A 111 4.21 21.08 3.68
C PHE A 111 3.36 19.92 3.09
N LEU A 112 3.92 18.72 2.92
CA LEU A 112 3.23 17.52 2.45
C LEU A 112 2.82 16.59 3.59
N ARG A 113 3.53 16.62 4.73
CA ARG A 113 3.37 15.61 5.80
C ARG A 113 1.97 15.52 6.34
N GLY A 114 1.33 16.67 6.64
CA GLY A 114 -0.04 16.70 7.16
C GLY A 114 -1.00 15.99 6.21
N LYS A 115 -1.03 16.40 4.95
CA LYS A 115 -1.90 15.82 3.92
C LYS A 115 -1.73 14.31 3.77
N TYR A 116 -0.51 13.80 3.81
CA TYR A 116 -0.25 12.36 3.66
C TYR A 116 -0.63 11.59 4.93
N LEU A 117 -0.44 12.18 6.12
CA LEU A 117 -0.91 11.59 7.37
C LEU A 117 -2.44 11.54 7.43
N ASP A 118 -3.13 12.56 6.96
CA ASP A 118 -4.59 12.60 6.93
C ASP A 118 -5.14 11.48 6.03
N ILE A 119 -4.55 11.27 4.84
CA ILE A 119 -4.94 10.18 3.93
C ILE A 119 -4.67 8.81 4.58
N TRP A 120 -3.54 8.65 5.26
CA TRP A 120 -3.21 7.41 5.97
C TRP A 120 -4.18 7.12 7.11
N ASN A 121 -4.46 8.12 7.95
CA ASN A 121 -5.43 7.97 9.04
C ASN A 121 -6.83 7.63 8.50
N GLU A 122 -7.27 8.27 7.42
CA GLU A 122 -8.54 7.97 6.77
C GLU A 122 -8.61 6.51 6.31
N TYR A 123 -7.53 6.01 5.70
CA TYR A 123 -7.44 4.60 5.29
C TYR A 123 -7.57 3.65 6.49
N ILE A 124 -6.84 3.91 7.58
CA ILE A 124 -6.89 3.09 8.80
C ILE A 124 -8.28 3.14 9.45
N ASP A 125 -8.88 4.32 9.56
CA ASP A 125 -10.21 4.49 10.16
C ASP A 125 -11.32 3.79 9.35
N ASN A 126 -11.12 3.61 8.06
CA ASN A 126 -12.04 2.93 7.14
C ASN A 126 -13.51 3.40 7.27
N SER A 127 -13.71 4.67 7.59
CA SER A 127 -15.06 5.25 7.81
C SER A 127 -15.64 5.93 6.59
N THR A 128 -14.79 6.48 5.72
CA THR A 128 -15.20 7.22 4.52
C THR A 128 -15.52 6.30 3.34
N LEU A 129 -16.23 6.85 2.34
CA LEU A 129 -16.50 6.13 1.10
C LEU A 129 -15.22 5.81 0.34
N SER A 130 -14.26 6.75 0.29
CA SER A 130 -12.95 6.55 -0.36
C SER A 130 -12.15 5.43 0.30
N ALA A 131 -12.08 5.40 1.64
CA ALA A 131 -11.37 4.35 2.37
C ALA A 131 -12.02 2.98 2.13
N LYS A 132 -13.35 2.89 2.25
CA LYS A 132 -14.09 1.65 1.94
C LYS A 132 -13.89 1.18 0.51
N PHE A 133 -13.84 2.11 -0.43
CA PHE A 133 -13.54 1.80 -1.83
C PHE A 133 -12.15 1.19 -1.96
N VAL A 134 -11.10 1.81 -1.40
CA VAL A 134 -9.74 1.29 -1.47
C VAL A 134 -9.62 -0.08 -0.80
N HIS A 135 -10.22 -0.31 0.37
CA HIS A 135 -10.27 -1.63 1.00
C HIS A 135 -10.98 -2.69 0.14
N ASN A 136 -11.99 -2.31 -0.64
CA ASN A 136 -12.63 -3.22 -1.59
C ASN A 136 -11.74 -3.50 -2.80
N MET A 137 -10.92 -2.53 -3.24
CA MET A 137 -9.94 -2.75 -4.32
C MET A 137 -8.85 -3.73 -3.92
N VAL A 138 -8.39 -3.72 -2.66
CA VAL A 138 -7.49 -4.76 -2.13
C VAL A 138 -8.07 -6.16 -2.35
N LYS A 139 -9.34 -6.35 -1.97
CA LYS A 139 -10.03 -7.65 -2.10
C LYS A 139 -10.22 -8.06 -3.56
N LEU A 140 -10.58 -7.11 -4.41
CA LEU A 140 -10.81 -7.34 -5.83
C LEU A 140 -9.50 -7.74 -6.54
N GLU A 141 -8.44 -7.01 -6.27
CA GLU A 141 -7.12 -7.31 -6.84
C GLU A 141 -6.62 -8.69 -6.40
N MET A 142 -6.71 -9.00 -5.11
CA MET A 142 -6.36 -10.32 -4.58
C MET A 142 -7.18 -11.45 -5.21
N ALA A 143 -8.48 -11.22 -5.46
CA ALA A 143 -9.34 -12.23 -6.11
C ALA A 143 -8.94 -12.47 -7.57
N LEU A 144 -8.57 -11.42 -8.29
CA LEU A 144 -8.06 -11.53 -9.66
C LEU A 144 -6.71 -12.23 -9.70
N GLN A 145 -5.78 -11.85 -8.82
CA GLN A 145 -4.45 -12.48 -8.73
C GLN A 145 -4.56 -13.96 -8.33
N ALA A 146 -5.47 -14.31 -7.42
CA ALA A 146 -5.76 -15.71 -7.10
C ALA A 146 -6.17 -16.50 -8.35
N LYS A 147 -7.00 -15.90 -9.20
CA LYS A 147 -7.46 -16.53 -10.44
C LYS A 147 -6.33 -16.76 -11.44
N GLU A 148 -5.42 -15.79 -11.57
CA GLU A 148 -4.21 -15.94 -12.41
C GLU A 148 -3.34 -17.10 -11.90
N TYR A 149 -3.12 -17.21 -10.58
CA TYR A 149 -2.37 -18.33 -10.02
C TYR A 149 -3.07 -19.69 -10.21
N GLU A 150 -4.41 -19.74 -10.12
CA GLU A 150 -5.16 -20.96 -10.48
C GLU A 150 -4.92 -21.37 -11.94
N PHE A 151 -4.91 -20.43 -12.88
CA PHE A 151 -4.59 -20.72 -14.29
C PHE A 151 -3.14 -21.19 -14.49
N GLU A 152 -2.22 -20.78 -13.64
CA GLU A 152 -0.82 -21.25 -13.61
C GLU A 152 -0.68 -22.63 -12.92
N GLY A 153 -1.74 -23.16 -12.32
CA GLY A 153 -1.76 -24.48 -11.70
C GLY A 153 -1.51 -24.48 -10.19
N TYR A 154 -1.54 -23.33 -9.53
CA TYR A 154 -1.52 -23.25 -8.06
C TYR A 154 -2.95 -23.38 -7.49
N SER A 155 -3.08 -23.89 -6.26
CA SER A 155 -4.37 -24.09 -5.58
C SER A 155 -4.27 -23.84 -4.08
#